data_13889c63cd8b8d28362596fa12e22d65
#
_entry.id   13889c63cd8b8d28362596fa12e22d65
#
_cell.length_a   1.000
_cell.length_b   1.000
_cell.length_c   1.000
_cell.angle_alpha   90.00
_cell.angle_beta   90.00
_cell.angle_gamma   90.00
#
_symmetry.space_group_name_H-M   'P 1'
#
loop_
_entity.id
_entity.type
_entity.pdbx_description
1 polymer ?
#
loop_
_entity_poly.entity_id
_entity_poly.type
_entity_poly.pdbx_seq_one_letter_code
_entity_poly.pdbx_strand_id
1 'polypeptide(L)'
;MAKIFTIANRKGGAGKTTLATNLAIALSKKGSTLLVDTDDQLSAYNWNEYRENKLNSLAVLNNLSDTIQQHFDEYDFILIDMAGRDSELLREALLISDVLIVPTQPSILDLEILPYVSDKVSQAKEINPDLK
;
A
#
# COMPACT_ATOMS: atom_id res chain seq x y z
N MET A 1 15.06 0.43 -10.31
CA MET A 1 13.85 1.20 -9.93
C MET A 1 12.75 0.24 -9.49
N ALA A 2 12.24 0.44 -8.29
CA ALA A 2 11.17 -0.39 -7.78
C ALA A 2 9.84 -0.09 -8.47
N LYS A 3 9.04 -1.12 -8.72
CA LYS A 3 7.63 -0.94 -9.06
C LYS A 3 6.83 -0.87 -7.77
N ILE A 4 6.04 0.18 -7.61
CA ILE A 4 5.35 0.50 -6.37
C ILE A 4 3.86 0.21 -6.49
N PHE A 5 3.37 -0.67 -5.63
CA PHE A 5 1.96 -1.02 -5.50
C PHE A 5 1.42 -0.49 -4.17
N THR A 6 0.28 0.15 -4.20
CA THR A 6 -0.41 0.57 -2.99
C THR A 6 -1.74 -0.15 -2.88
N ILE A 7 -2.01 -0.75 -1.73
CA ILE A 7 -3.32 -1.30 -1.40
C ILE A 7 -3.96 -0.36 -0.39
N ALA A 8 -5.04 0.28 -0.79
CA ALA A 8 -5.79 1.21 0.04
C ALA A 8 -7.19 0.67 0.28
N ASN A 9 -7.56 0.52 1.52
CA ASN A 9 -8.88 0.03 1.87
C ASN A 9 -9.36 0.70 3.14
N ARG A 10 -10.61 0.47 3.46
CA ARG A 10 -11.21 0.92 4.70
C ARG A 10 -10.48 0.33 5.90
N LYS A 11 -10.15 1.17 6.87
CA LYS A 11 -9.50 0.76 8.12
C LYS A 11 -10.35 -0.31 8.83
N GLY A 12 -9.69 -1.37 9.28
CA GLY A 12 -10.34 -2.47 9.98
C GLY A 12 -11.06 -3.47 9.07
N GLY A 13 -10.94 -3.35 7.75
CA GLY A 13 -11.48 -4.32 6.82
C GLY A 13 -10.72 -5.65 6.87
N ALA A 14 -11.44 -6.76 7.11
CA ALA A 14 -10.82 -8.06 7.35
C ALA A 14 -10.03 -8.61 6.14
N GLY A 15 -10.39 -8.23 4.91
CA GLY A 15 -9.74 -8.75 3.72
C GLY A 15 -8.47 -8.02 3.30
N LYS A 16 -8.23 -6.80 3.80
CA LYS A 16 -7.12 -5.98 3.35
C LYS A 16 -5.76 -6.58 3.70
N THR A 17 -5.55 -6.96 4.95
CA THR A 17 -4.28 -7.53 5.39
C THR A 17 -4.00 -8.86 4.68
N THR A 18 -5.01 -9.69 4.49
CA THR A 18 -4.88 -10.95 3.76
C THR A 18 -4.45 -10.71 2.32
N LEU A 19 -5.04 -9.75 1.63
CA LEU A 19 -4.65 -9.40 0.27
C LEU A 19 -3.23 -8.86 0.22
N ALA A 20 -2.88 -7.93 1.10
CA ALA A 20 -1.55 -7.32 1.13
C ALA A 20 -0.46 -8.36 1.39
N THR A 21 -0.66 -9.25 2.35
CA THR A 21 0.32 -10.27 2.70
C THR A 21 0.48 -11.31 1.60
N ASN A 22 -0.62 -11.75 0.98
CA ASN A 22 -0.57 -12.69 -0.13
C ASN A 22 0.10 -12.08 -1.37
N LEU A 23 -0.18 -10.82 -1.67
CA LEU A 23 0.46 -10.13 -2.79
C LEU A 23 1.96 -9.94 -2.53
N ALA A 24 2.34 -9.58 -1.31
CA ALA A 24 3.76 -9.45 -0.95
C ALA A 24 4.52 -10.76 -1.15
N ILE A 25 3.92 -11.88 -0.74
CA ILE A 25 4.51 -13.20 -0.97
C ILE A 25 4.65 -13.49 -2.47
N ALA A 26 3.60 -13.23 -3.24
CA ALA A 26 3.62 -13.46 -4.68
C ALA A 26 4.70 -12.63 -5.37
N LEU A 27 4.83 -11.36 -5.01
CA LEU A 27 5.87 -10.48 -5.55
C LEU A 27 7.27 -10.95 -5.15
N SER A 28 7.45 -11.43 -3.93
CA SER A 28 8.75 -11.90 -3.44
C SER A 28 9.29 -13.10 -4.20
N LYS A 29 8.40 -13.86 -4.85
CA LYS A 29 8.81 -14.97 -5.72
C LYS A 29 9.33 -14.48 -7.08
N LYS A 30 9.05 -13.24 -7.44
CA LYS A 30 9.46 -12.65 -8.73
C LYS A 30 10.65 -11.72 -8.61
N GLY A 31 10.90 -11.19 -7.42
CA GLY A 31 12.00 -10.27 -7.19
C GLY A 31 12.05 -9.81 -5.74
N SER A 32 13.06 -9.02 -5.42
CA SER A 32 13.20 -8.47 -4.08
C SER A 32 12.04 -7.55 -3.75
N THR A 33 11.42 -7.74 -2.60
CA THR A 33 10.18 -7.06 -2.24
C THR A 33 10.27 -6.47 -0.83
N LEU A 34 9.85 -5.21 -0.71
CA LEU A 34 9.70 -4.52 0.56
C LEU A 34 8.22 -4.35 0.86
N LEU A 35 7.78 -4.82 2.02
CA LEU A 35 6.43 -4.59 2.53
C LEU A 35 6.44 -3.38 3.47
N VAL A 36 5.67 -2.36 3.13
CA VAL A 36 5.56 -1.13 3.93
C VAL A 36 4.16 -1.06 4.52
N ASP A 37 4.05 -1.12 5.84
CA ASP A 37 2.79 -1.04 6.55
C ASP A 37 2.62 0.37 7.11
N THR A 38 1.59 1.07 6.65
CA THR A 38 1.27 2.42 7.08
C THR A 38 -0.01 2.48 7.91
N ASP A 39 -0.66 1.35 8.15
CA ASP A 39 -1.83 1.27 9.02
C ASP A 39 -1.38 1.34 10.48
N ASP A 40 -2.01 2.16 11.30
CA ASP A 40 -1.66 2.31 12.70
C ASP A 40 -1.86 1.03 13.53
N GLN A 41 -2.64 0.09 13.04
CA GLN A 41 -2.78 -1.25 13.66
C GLN A 41 -1.60 -2.17 13.35
N LEU A 42 -0.80 -1.85 12.32
CA LEU A 42 0.39 -2.60 11.90
C LEU A 42 0.13 -4.10 11.71
N SER A 43 -1.04 -4.47 11.20
CA SER A 43 -1.43 -5.89 11.06
C SER A 43 -0.51 -6.65 10.10
N ALA A 44 -0.18 -6.06 8.96
CA ALA A 44 0.71 -6.69 7.99
C ALA A 44 2.15 -6.79 8.51
N TYR A 45 2.64 -5.74 9.16
CA TYR A 45 3.96 -5.73 9.78
C TYR A 45 4.07 -6.81 10.85
N ASN A 46 3.11 -6.87 11.76
CA ASN A 46 3.10 -7.85 12.83
C ASN A 46 2.97 -9.29 12.30
N TRP A 47 2.11 -9.50 11.30
CA TRP A 47 2.01 -10.79 10.64
C TRP A 47 3.37 -11.26 10.12
N ASN A 48 4.14 -10.39 9.48
CA ASN A 48 5.46 -10.74 8.95
C ASN A 48 6.46 -11.08 10.05
N GLU A 49 6.38 -10.41 11.20
CA GLU A 49 7.29 -10.66 12.33
C GLU A 49 7.15 -12.09 12.88
N TYR A 50 5.99 -12.72 12.73
CA TYR A 50 5.76 -14.09 13.18
C TYR A 50 6.12 -15.16 12.15
N ARG A 51 6.54 -14.77 10.96
CA ARG A 51 6.92 -15.74 9.92
C ARG A 51 8.34 -16.25 10.12
N GLU A 52 8.58 -17.51 9.78
CA GLU A 52 9.94 -18.06 9.72
C GLU A 52 10.72 -17.45 8.56
N ASN A 53 10.11 -17.37 7.37
CA ASN A 53 10.69 -16.73 6.18
C ASN A 53 10.17 -15.31 6.07
N LYS A 54 10.73 -14.39 6.84
CA LYS A 54 10.29 -13.01 6.85
C LYS A 54 10.58 -12.31 5.55
N LEU A 55 9.63 -11.50 5.11
CA LEU A 55 9.87 -10.49 4.09
C LEU A 55 10.56 -9.28 4.72
N ASN A 56 11.29 -8.52 3.92
CA ASN A 56 11.75 -7.22 4.37
C ASN A 56 10.54 -6.30 4.55
N SER A 57 10.39 -5.70 5.72
CA SER A 57 9.22 -4.87 6.01
C SER A 57 9.59 -3.66 6.86
N LEU A 58 8.80 -2.61 6.69
CA LEU A 58 8.89 -1.37 7.46
C LEU A 58 7.51 -0.97 7.94
N ALA A 59 7.46 -0.40 9.13
CA ALA A 59 6.27 0.30 9.63
C ALA A 59 6.53 1.80 9.47
N VAL A 60 5.69 2.48 8.68
CA VAL A 60 5.89 3.89 8.33
C VAL A 60 4.59 4.64 8.56
N LEU A 61 4.57 5.52 9.54
CA LEU A 61 3.38 6.28 9.91
C LEU A 61 3.45 7.75 9.48
N ASN A 62 4.60 8.20 8.99
CA ASN A 62 4.80 9.55 8.43
C ASN A 62 6.00 9.55 7.47
N ASN A 63 6.15 10.63 6.71
CA ASN A 63 7.26 10.81 5.76
C ASN A 63 7.42 9.62 4.79
N LEU A 64 6.29 9.15 4.26
CA LEU A 64 6.26 7.95 3.42
C LEU A 64 7.12 8.13 2.15
N SER A 65 6.96 9.24 1.45
CA SER A 65 7.70 9.48 0.20
C SER A 65 9.21 9.44 0.40
N ASP A 66 9.70 10.09 1.45
CA ASP A 66 11.14 10.11 1.74
C ASP A 66 11.66 8.72 2.09
N THR A 67 10.89 7.98 2.88
CA THR A 67 11.25 6.61 3.26
C THR A 67 11.31 5.70 2.04
N ILE A 68 10.32 5.78 1.15
CA ILE A 68 10.29 4.97 -0.07
C ILE A 68 11.46 5.33 -0.98
N GLN A 69 11.81 6.61 -1.12
CA GLN A 69 12.96 7.01 -1.93
C GLN A 69 14.27 6.40 -1.45
N GLN A 70 14.46 6.26 -0.16
CA GLN A 70 15.65 5.65 0.41
C GLN A 70 15.83 4.19 0.00
N HIS A 71 14.74 3.50 -0.33
CA HIS A 71 14.72 2.07 -0.67
C HIS A 71 14.40 1.80 -2.13
N PHE A 72 14.18 2.85 -2.92
CA PHE A 72 13.65 2.73 -4.29
C PHE A 72 14.55 1.90 -5.22
N ASP A 73 15.85 2.00 -5.04
CA ASP A 73 16.82 1.27 -5.87
C ASP A 73 17.28 -0.05 -5.24
N GLU A 74 16.85 -0.35 -4.01
CA GLU A 74 17.23 -1.57 -3.30
C GLU A 74 16.33 -2.75 -3.62
N TYR A 75 15.10 -2.50 -4.09
CA TYR A 75 14.08 -3.51 -4.29
C TYR A 75 13.50 -3.47 -5.69
N ASP A 76 13.08 -4.63 -6.19
CA ASP A 76 12.33 -4.73 -7.44
C ASP A 76 10.87 -4.29 -7.25
N PHE A 77 10.31 -4.58 -6.08
CA PHE A 77 8.92 -4.26 -5.75
C PHE A 77 8.82 -3.64 -4.36
N ILE A 78 7.97 -2.64 -4.25
CA ILE A 78 7.57 -2.08 -2.95
C ILE A 78 6.05 -2.15 -2.87
N LEU A 79 5.53 -2.79 -1.83
CA LEU A 79 4.10 -2.91 -1.59
C LEU A 79 3.74 -2.10 -0.34
N ILE A 80 2.85 -1.12 -0.52
CA ILE A 80 2.39 -0.25 0.56
C ILE A 80 0.99 -0.70 0.96
N ASP A 81 0.83 -1.08 2.23
CA ASP A 81 -0.46 -1.41 2.82
C ASP A 81 -0.93 -0.23 3.67
N MET A 82 -2.09 0.34 3.32
CA MET A 82 -2.60 1.52 4.02
C MET A 82 -4.10 1.53 4.18
N ALA A 83 -4.57 2.25 5.21
CA ALA A 83 -5.97 2.57 5.37
C ALA A 83 -6.35 3.69 4.38
N GLY A 84 -7.43 3.49 3.62
CA GLY A 84 -7.82 4.39 2.54
C GLY A 84 -8.34 5.76 2.98
N ARG A 85 -8.39 6.04 4.29
CA ARG A 85 -8.89 7.31 4.82
C ARG A 85 -7.82 8.23 5.39
N ASP A 86 -6.59 7.79 5.49
CA ASP A 86 -5.51 8.68 5.90
C ASP A 86 -5.16 9.58 4.72
N SER A 87 -5.56 10.84 4.80
CA SER A 87 -5.48 11.75 3.66
C SER A 87 -4.05 12.13 3.28
N GLU A 88 -3.14 12.27 4.25
CA GLU A 88 -1.76 12.64 3.95
C GLU A 88 -0.95 11.46 3.41
N LEU A 89 -0.97 10.34 4.11
CA LEU A 89 -0.27 9.14 3.66
C LEU A 89 -0.80 8.62 2.34
N LEU A 90 -2.12 8.62 2.16
CA LEU A 90 -2.72 8.21 0.89
C LEU A 90 -2.27 9.12 -0.26
N ARG A 91 -2.26 10.43 -0.05
CA ARG A 91 -1.80 11.38 -1.06
C ARG A 91 -0.33 11.15 -1.42
N GLU A 92 0.54 10.97 -0.43
CA GLU A 92 1.95 10.66 -0.68
C GLU A 92 2.09 9.36 -1.47
N ALA A 93 1.37 8.31 -1.08
CA ALA A 93 1.43 7.02 -1.76
C ALA A 93 0.98 7.12 -3.22
N LEU A 94 -0.11 7.83 -3.49
CA LEU A 94 -0.62 7.98 -4.86
C LEU A 94 0.35 8.73 -5.77
N LEU A 95 1.11 9.67 -5.23
CA LEU A 95 2.08 10.43 -6.02
C LEU A 95 3.29 9.59 -6.46
N ILE A 96 3.58 8.51 -5.75
CA ILE A 96 4.76 7.68 -6.01
C ILE A 96 4.40 6.28 -6.52
N SER A 97 3.13 5.90 -6.51
CA SER A 97 2.72 4.54 -6.89
C SER A 97 2.58 4.38 -8.40
N ASP A 98 2.89 3.16 -8.85
CA ASP A 98 2.60 2.74 -10.22
C ASP A 98 1.20 2.14 -10.33
N VAL A 99 0.77 1.44 -9.29
CA VAL A 99 -0.54 0.76 -9.25
C VAL A 99 -1.20 0.98 -7.90
N LEU A 100 -2.46 1.35 -7.93
CA LEU A 100 -3.34 1.40 -6.76
C LEU A 100 -4.36 0.27 -6.83
N ILE A 101 -4.47 -0.48 -5.76
CA ILE A 101 -5.46 -1.55 -5.60
C ILE A 101 -6.42 -1.16 -4.48
N VAL A 102 -7.70 -1.09 -4.80
CA VAL A 102 -8.75 -0.77 -3.83
C VAL A 102 -9.69 -1.96 -3.72
N PRO A 103 -9.42 -2.90 -2.80
CA PRO A 103 -10.32 -4.03 -2.61
C PRO A 103 -11.64 -3.55 -2.01
N THR A 104 -12.74 -3.94 -2.62
CA THR A 104 -14.08 -3.56 -2.18
C THR A 104 -14.98 -4.77 -2.12
N GLN A 105 -15.86 -4.79 -1.12
CA GLN A 105 -16.98 -5.72 -1.05
C GLN A 105 -18.25 -5.01 -1.49
N PRO A 106 -19.27 -5.72 -1.98
CA PRO A 106 -20.54 -5.10 -2.41
C PRO A 106 -21.40 -4.73 -1.19
N SER A 107 -20.85 -3.95 -0.27
CA SER A 107 -21.58 -3.40 0.88
C SER A 107 -21.60 -1.87 0.77
N ILE A 108 -22.62 -1.26 1.34
CA ILE A 108 -22.77 0.20 1.32
C ILE A 108 -21.55 0.85 1.98
N LEU A 109 -21.09 0.31 3.10
CA LEU A 109 -19.96 0.87 3.85
C LEU A 109 -18.65 0.84 3.05
N ASP A 110 -18.41 -0.22 2.29
CA ASP A 110 -17.21 -0.32 1.46
C ASP A 110 -17.33 0.56 0.20
N LEU A 111 -18.53 0.67 -0.37
CA LEU A 111 -18.76 1.48 -1.55
C LEU A 111 -18.66 2.99 -1.25
N GLU A 112 -18.92 3.41 -0.03
CA GLU A 112 -18.83 4.82 0.38
C GLU A 112 -17.41 5.39 0.27
N ILE A 113 -16.38 4.56 0.38
CA ILE A 113 -14.99 5.02 0.28
C ILE A 113 -14.57 5.30 -1.16
N LEU A 114 -15.22 4.68 -2.14
CA LEU A 114 -14.79 4.78 -3.54
C LEU A 114 -14.80 6.21 -4.10
N PRO A 115 -15.85 7.04 -3.86
CA PRO A 115 -15.82 8.42 -4.34
C PRO A 115 -14.66 9.23 -3.76
N TYR A 116 -14.35 9.02 -2.48
CA TYR A 116 -13.22 9.69 -1.81
C TYR A 116 -11.89 9.28 -2.46
N VAL A 117 -11.66 7.99 -2.64
CA VAL A 117 -10.43 7.47 -3.25
C VAL A 117 -10.34 7.92 -4.72
N SER A 118 -11.45 7.84 -5.46
CA SER A 118 -11.49 8.28 -6.86
C SER A 118 -11.11 9.76 -7.01
N ASP A 119 -11.59 10.62 -6.12
CA ASP A 119 -11.23 12.03 -6.12
C ASP A 119 -9.74 12.22 -5.86
N LYS A 120 -9.18 11.51 -4.88
CA LYS A 120 -7.74 11.57 -4.59
C LYS A 120 -6.89 11.05 -5.73
N VAL A 121 -7.31 10.00 -6.40
CA VAL A 121 -6.63 9.48 -7.59
C VAL A 121 -6.63 10.52 -8.72
N SER A 122 -7.75 11.18 -8.97
CA SER A 122 -7.84 12.22 -9.99
C SER A 122 -6.88 13.36 -9.73
N GLN A 123 -6.77 13.80 -8.48
CA GLN A 123 -5.81 14.83 -8.08
C GLN A 123 -4.36 14.36 -8.25
N ALA A 124 -4.06 13.13 -7.85
CA ALA A 124 -2.71 12.58 -7.95
C ALA A 124 -2.25 12.42 -9.40
N LYS A 125 -3.16 12.07 -10.31
CA LYS A 125 -2.84 11.88 -11.73
C LYS A 125 -2.39 13.16 -12.44
N GLU A 126 -2.66 14.32 -11.89
CA GLU A 126 -2.13 15.57 -12.41
C GLU A 126 -0.60 15.63 -12.30
N ILE A 127 -0.03 14.96 -11.29
CA ILE A 127 1.41 14.90 -11.03
C ILE A 127 1.98 13.54 -11.44
N ASN A 128 1.22 12.47 -11.26
CA ASN A 128 1.62 11.10 -11.56
C ASN A 128 0.66 10.49 -12.59
N PRO A 129 0.76 10.86 -13.87
CA PRO A 129 -0.22 10.43 -14.89
C PRO A 129 -0.18 8.93 -15.21
N ASP A 130 0.90 8.24 -14.88
CA ASP A 130 1.04 6.81 -15.14
C ASP A 130 0.41 5.91 -14.07
N LEU A 131 -0.13 6.49 -13.01
CA LEU A 131 -0.84 5.75 -11.96
C LEU A 131 -2.04 5.00 -12.56
N LYS A 132 -2.10 3.72 -12.25
CA LYS A 132 -3.18 2.81 -12.68
C LYS A 132 -4.01 2.31 -11.52
#